data_857146fb4e6299e1ae0849c3040567d4
#
_entry.id   857146fb4e6299e1ae0849c3040567d4
#
_cell.length_a   1.000
_cell.length_b   1.000
_cell.length_c   1.000
_cell.angle_alpha   90.00
_cell.angle_beta   90.00
_cell.angle_gamma   90.00
#
_symmetry.space_group_name_H-M   'P 1'
#
loop_
_entity.id
_entity.type
_entity.pdbx_description
1 polymer ?
#
loop_
_entity_poly.entity_id
_entity_poly.type
_entity_poly.pdbx_seq_one_letter_code
_entity_poly.pdbx_strand_id
1 'polypeptide(L)'
;MDKLFSNPDSIGTLGRNTMSNVTVVGTGVGPEDLTEAHREAIEAAEVLVGGKRQLAVFAGQRERTWVLGANPATTLEAVKQEAGGKRVVILASGDPLFFGIGNLAVKVFGPESVSFLPNVTALQKTFARLKLPWNGARTVSVHGRKPMEFFPELADPGCIAIYTDPKNTPDRLAKLLLEFGMANRKVAVVEEIGSKEEQCWEADLVTAAGKQFAPLNVMVLYPLEEQQETIRFGLEDERFRKEKSLITKKEARALILAELQVKEDAVMWDVGAGSGSVGIEAVRIAPGLRVYAVEREKGRLEMIKENSQRLGGFGVRTVLGEAPGALQDLPDPDRVFVGGSGGSLADILKVVEKRLQPGGRVVVSVVTPETLGRALKFVEQTELAHEWLLLQVSRTVSIESGKKATPGALMSRFQPQTPLFLLSLWRA
;
A
#
# COMPACT_ATOMS: atom_id res chain seq x y z
N MET A 1 5.38 11.74 -4.59
CA MET A 1 4.92 12.22 -5.90
C MET A 1 4.60 13.72 -5.93
N ASP A 2 4.40 14.36 -4.79
CA ASP A 2 3.82 15.72 -4.72
C ASP A 2 4.76 16.92 -4.95
N LYS A 3 6.02 16.70 -5.28
CA LYS A 3 6.96 17.83 -5.55
C LYS A 3 7.24 18.10 -7.04
N LEU A 4 6.70 17.32 -7.96
CA LEU A 4 6.93 17.49 -9.41
C LEU A 4 5.87 18.38 -10.10
N PHE A 5 4.75 18.67 -9.45
CA PHE A 5 3.63 19.43 -10.03
C PHE A 5 3.28 20.72 -9.28
N SER A 6 4.14 21.21 -8.38
CA SER A 6 3.83 22.35 -7.50
C SER A 6 4.22 23.73 -8.07
N ASN A 7 4.48 23.86 -9.37
CA ASN A 7 4.70 25.19 -9.98
C ASN A 7 3.80 25.38 -11.20
N PRO A 8 2.63 26.06 -11.06
CA PRO A 8 1.70 26.29 -12.18
C PRO A 8 2.24 27.23 -13.26
N ASP A 9 3.34 27.95 -13.03
CA ASP A 9 3.92 28.91 -13.98
C ASP A 9 4.95 28.30 -14.95
N SER A 10 5.18 26.99 -14.91
CA SER A 10 6.15 26.29 -15.76
C SER A 10 5.55 25.46 -16.89
N ILE A 11 4.29 25.72 -17.30
CA ILE A 11 3.79 25.21 -18.57
C ILE A 11 4.32 26.14 -19.70
N GLY A 12 5.64 26.19 -19.81
CA GLY A 12 6.28 26.59 -21.06
C GLY A 12 5.89 25.55 -22.11
N THR A 13 5.45 26.02 -23.28
CA THR A 13 5.31 25.21 -24.49
C THR A 13 6.51 24.28 -24.58
N LEU A 14 6.28 22.95 -24.47
CA LEU A 14 7.29 21.95 -24.81
C LEU A 14 7.70 22.19 -26.27
N GLY A 15 8.69 23.03 -26.45
CA GLY A 15 9.25 23.41 -27.78
C GLY A 15 9.78 22.13 -28.41
N ARG A 16 9.34 21.85 -29.61
CA ARG A 16 10.00 20.88 -30.49
C ARG A 16 11.44 21.31 -30.68
N ASN A 17 12.40 20.42 -30.39
CA ASN A 17 13.83 20.51 -30.65
C ASN A 17 14.69 21.45 -29.77
N THR A 18 14.85 21.14 -28.50
CA THR A 18 16.19 21.25 -27.90
C THR A 18 16.92 19.93 -28.17
N MET A 19 18.11 19.96 -28.78
CA MET A 19 18.92 18.76 -28.99
C MET A 19 19.32 18.21 -27.61
N SER A 20 18.55 17.23 -27.07
CA SER A 20 18.91 16.57 -25.86
C SER A 20 20.17 15.73 -26.09
N ASN A 21 21.23 16.01 -25.34
CA ASN A 21 22.48 15.27 -25.47
C ASN A 21 22.41 13.88 -24.81
N VAL A 22 21.35 13.60 -24.07
CA VAL A 22 21.15 12.34 -23.33
C VAL A 22 19.85 11.68 -23.78
N THR A 23 19.93 10.47 -24.29
CA THR A 23 18.75 9.68 -24.65
C THR A 23 18.69 8.44 -23.77
N VAL A 24 17.58 8.23 -23.07
CA VAL A 24 17.35 7.00 -22.32
C VAL A 24 16.54 6.06 -23.20
N VAL A 25 17.13 4.94 -23.58
CA VAL A 25 16.54 3.97 -24.52
C VAL A 25 16.03 2.77 -23.77
N GLY A 26 14.74 2.52 -23.87
CA GLY A 26 14.13 1.27 -23.41
C GLY A 26 14.56 0.13 -24.33
N THR A 27 15.20 -0.89 -23.75
CA THR A 27 15.64 -2.05 -24.54
C THR A 27 14.56 -3.13 -24.69
N GLY A 28 13.38 -2.88 -24.13
CA GLY A 28 12.36 -3.92 -24.05
C GLY A 28 12.81 -5.08 -23.14
N VAL A 29 12.38 -6.25 -23.49
CA VAL A 29 12.76 -7.49 -22.80
C VAL A 29 13.88 -8.21 -23.54
N GLY A 30 13.97 -8.00 -24.85
CA GLY A 30 15.02 -8.55 -25.70
C GLY A 30 15.32 -7.68 -26.93
N PRO A 31 16.37 -7.99 -27.68
CA PRO A 31 16.76 -7.21 -28.88
C PRO A 31 15.68 -7.13 -29.97
N GLU A 32 14.77 -8.07 -30.00
CA GLU A 32 13.63 -8.12 -30.94
C GLU A 32 12.61 -7.02 -30.69
N ASP A 33 12.58 -6.43 -29.50
CA ASP A 33 11.66 -5.34 -29.13
C ASP A 33 12.15 -3.98 -29.63
N LEU A 34 13.39 -3.88 -30.11
CA LEU A 34 13.95 -2.63 -30.60
C LEU A 34 13.37 -2.26 -31.97
N THR A 35 12.80 -1.06 -32.04
CA THR A 35 12.44 -0.42 -33.30
C THR A 35 13.68 0.15 -34.00
N GLU A 36 13.53 0.59 -35.24
CA GLU A 36 14.59 1.27 -35.98
C GLU A 36 15.14 2.51 -35.24
N ALA A 37 14.24 3.34 -34.69
CA ALA A 37 14.63 4.52 -33.90
C ALA A 37 15.47 4.17 -32.66
N HIS A 38 15.19 3.05 -31.99
CA HIS A 38 16.01 2.59 -30.87
C HIS A 38 17.41 2.18 -31.33
N ARG A 39 17.51 1.47 -32.45
CA ARG A 39 18.78 1.00 -33.04
C ARG A 39 19.63 2.19 -33.47
N GLU A 40 19.03 3.12 -34.20
CA GLU A 40 19.70 4.36 -34.66
C GLU A 40 20.25 5.19 -33.48
N ALA A 41 19.44 5.34 -32.39
CA ALA A 41 19.88 6.06 -31.21
C ALA A 41 21.06 5.35 -30.52
N ILE A 42 21.01 4.03 -30.39
CA ILE A 42 22.10 3.24 -29.82
C ILE A 42 23.36 3.34 -30.72
N GLU A 43 23.22 3.23 -32.03
CA GLU A 43 24.34 3.32 -32.97
C GLU A 43 25.00 4.69 -32.98
N ALA A 44 24.21 5.73 -32.89
CA ALA A 44 24.67 7.12 -32.86
C ALA A 44 25.33 7.52 -31.53
N ALA A 45 25.28 6.69 -30.49
CA ALA A 45 25.84 6.97 -29.18
C ALA A 45 27.37 7.11 -29.22
N GLU A 46 27.90 8.21 -28.69
CA GLU A 46 29.34 8.39 -28.44
C GLU A 46 29.75 7.87 -27.07
N VAL A 47 28.79 7.85 -26.11
CA VAL A 47 28.92 7.27 -24.77
C VAL A 47 27.73 6.36 -24.53
N LEU A 48 27.97 5.09 -24.24
CA LEU A 48 26.93 4.13 -23.94
C LEU A 48 26.98 3.72 -22.46
N VAL A 49 25.84 3.87 -21.79
CA VAL A 49 25.70 3.56 -20.35
C VAL A 49 24.65 2.47 -20.19
N GLY A 50 24.93 1.45 -19.39
CA GLY A 50 23.95 0.37 -19.17
C GLY A 50 24.39 -0.66 -18.15
N GLY A 51 23.52 -1.59 -17.82
CA GLY A 51 23.87 -2.76 -17.03
C GLY A 51 24.78 -3.72 -17.78
N LYS A 52 25.51 -4.58 -17.08
CA LYS A 52 26.45 -5.54 -17.69
C LYS A 52 25.82 -6.37 -18.80
N ARG A 53 24.58 -6.85 -18.62
CA ARG A 53 23.85 -7.65 -19.65
C ARG A 53 23.55 -6.85 -20.89
N GLN A 54 23.09 -5.61 -20.73
CA GLN A 54 22.76 -4.73 -21.85
C GLN A 54 24.01 -4.35 -22.65
N LEU A 55 25.07 -3.98 -21.94
CA LEU A 55 26.34 -3.65 -22.60
C LEU A 55 26.94 -4.88 -23.33
N ALA A 56 26.80 -6.09 -22.80
CA ALA A 56 27.23 -7.30 -23.49
C ALA A 56 26.51 -7.51 -24.85
N VAL A 57 25.28 -7.01 -24.98
CA VAL A 57 24.48 -7.11 -26.22
C VAL A 57 24.72 -5.92 -27.15
N PHE A 58 24.80 -4.71 -26.62
CA PHE A 58 24.70 -3.47 -27.40
C PHE A 58 26.00 -2.68 -27.50
N ALA A 59 27.04 -2.97 -26.70
CA ALA A 59 28.25 -2.16 -26.69
C ALA A 59 29.08 -2.31 -27.97
N GLY A 60 29.08 -3.49 -28.59
CA GLY A 60 29.95 -3.74 -29.76
C GLY A 60 31.41 -3.49 -29.44
N GLN A 61 32.15 -2.80 -30.35
CA GLN A 61 33.57 -2.41 -30.17
C GLN A 61 33.72 -0.96 -29.68
N ARG A 62 32.71 -0.40 -28.97
CA ARG A 62 32.76 0.99 -28.50
C ARG A 62 33.82 1.19 -27.43
N GLU A 63 34.62 2.21 -27.56
CA GLU A 63 35.70 2.56 -26.61
C GLU A 63 35.16 3.15 -25.28
N ARG A 64 33.98 3.79 -25.33
CA ARG A 64 33.38 4.49 -24.15
C ARG A 64 32.08 3.86 -23.71
N THR A 65 32.22 2.90 -22.80
CA THR A 65 31.07 2.28 -22.13
C THR A 65 31.17 2.48 -20.63
N TRP A 66 29.98 2.71 -20.00
CA TRP A 66 29.89 2.85 -18.56
C TRP A 66 28.92 1.82 -17.98
N VAL A 67 29.41 1.04 -17.04
CA VAL A 67 28.58 0.02 -16.37
C VAL A 67 27.81 0.66 -15.22
N LEU A 68 26.49 0.57 -15.24
CA LEU A 68 25.64 0.89 -14.09
C LEU A 68 25.88 -0.14 -13.01
N GLY A 69 26.52 0.30 -11.92
CA GLY A 69 26.81 -0.54 -10.74
C GLY A 69 25.72 -0.50 -9.67
N ALA A 70 26.09 -0.87 -8.46
CA ALA A 70 25.19 -0.86 -7.30
C ALA A 70 24.66 0.55 -6.92
N ASN A 71 25.41 1.60 -7.28
CA ASN A 71 24.99 2.99 -7.12
C ASN A 71 24.91 3.67 -8.49
N PRO A 72 23.79 3.59 -9.19
CA PRO A 72 23.62 4.20 -10.51
C PRO A 72 23.78 5.73 -10.52
N ALA A 73 23.45 6.39 -9.41
CA ALA A 73 23.55 7.84 -9.30
C ALA A 73 25.01 8.32 -9.47
N THR A 74 25.95 7.68 -8.76
CA THR A 74 27.37 8.00 -8.85
C THR A 74 27.90 7.79 -10.27
N THR A 75 27.46 6.72 -10.94
CA THR A 75 27.85 6.47 -12.33
C THR A 75 27.34 7.56 -13.27
N LEU A 76 26.07 7.95 -13.16
CA LEU A 76 25.49 8.99 -14.01
C LEU A 76 26.10 10.37 -13.76
N GLU A 77 26.45 10.72 -12.53
CA GLU A 77 27.16 11.96 -12.20
C GLU A 77 28.56 11.98 -12.84
N ALA A 78 29.30 10.89 -12.79
CA ALA A 78 30.60 10.77 -13.45
C ALA A 78 30.46 10.91 -14.99
N VAL A 79 29.46 10.23 -15.57
CA VAL A 79 29.16 10.38 -17.00
C VAL A 79 28.85 11.82 -17.36
N LYS A 80 28.08 12.54 -16.55
CA LYS A 80 27.74 13.95 -16.77
C LYS A 80 29.00 14.82 -16.80
N GLN A 81 29.95 14.59 -15.90
CA GLN A 81 31.20 15.34 -15.81
C GLN A 81 32.13 15.07 -17.02
N GLU A 82 32.17 13.82 -17.49
CA GLU A 82 33.12 13.37 -18.50
C GLU A 82 32.57 13.37 -19.93
N ALA A 83 31.25 13.41 -20.12
CA ALA A 83 30.63 13.35 -21.45
C ALA A 83 30.92 14.60 -22.33
N GLY A 84 31.12 15.77 -21.69
CA GLY A 84 31.63 16.96 -22.42
C GLY A 84 30.80 17.38 -23.65
N GLY A 85 29.47 17.26 -23.58
CA GLY A 85 28.58 17.62 -24.71
C GLY A 85 28.36 16.50 -25.75
N LYS A 86 28.92 15.30 -25.52
CA LYS A 86 28.74 14.10 -26.38
C LYS A 86 27.32 13.54 -26.29
N ARG A 87 26.94 12.79 -27.32
CA ARG A 87 25.68 12.03 -27.33
C ARG A 87 25.78 10.83 -26.39
N VAL A 88 25.09 10.93 -25.28
CA VAL A 88 25.01 9.88 -24.27
C VAL A 88 23.73 9.07 -24.47
N VAL A 89 23.85 7.75 -24.55
CA VAL A 89 22.72 6.83 -24.50
C VAL A 89 22.78 6.01 -23.25
N ILE A 90 21.67 6.01 -22.50
CA ILE A 90 21.48 5.21 -21.29
C ILE A 90 20.51 4.09 -21.62
N LEU A 91 20.95 2.85 -21.51
CA LEU A 91 20.13 1.67 -21.75
C LEU A 91 19.32 1.33 -20.49
N ALA A 92 18.00 1.19 -20.64
CA ALA A 92 17.07 0.80 -19.60
C ALA A 92 16.36 -0.50 -19.98
N SER A 93 16.27 -1.46 -19.07
CA SER A 93 15.44 -2.66 -19.30
C SER A 93 13.97 -2.28 -19.33
N GLY A 94 13.18 -2.86 -20.23
CA GLY A 94 11.77 -2.51 -20.41
C GLY A 94 11.60 -1.06 -20.87
N ASP A 95 10.73 -0.33 -20.16
CA ASP A 95 10.49 1.10 -20.34
C ASP A 95 11.33 1.93 -19.38
N PRO A 96 11.98 3.04 -19.83
CA PRO A 96 12.83 3.89 -18.99
C PRO A 96 12.15 4.49 -17.77
N LEU A 97 10.86 4.79 -17.87
CA LEU A 97 10.09 5.52 -16.84
C LEU A 97 9.26 4.58 -15.96
N PHE A 98 9.19 3.30 -16.32
CA PHE A 98 8.44 2.30 -15.55
C PHE A 98 9.37 1.49 -14.63
N PHE A 99 9.53 1.90 -13.37
CA PHE A 99 10.52 1.39 -12.41
C PHE A 99 11.98 1.40 -12.92
N GLY A 100 12.25 2.22 -13.95
CA GLY A 100 13.53 2.28 -14.63
C GLY A 100 14.41 3.43 -14.18
N ILE A 101 15.55 3.58 -14.86
CA ILE A 101 16.59 4.59 -14.59
C ILE A 101 16.16 6.02 -14.98
N GLY A 102 15.04 6.19 -15.70
CA GLY A 102 14.65 7.46 -16.31
C GLY A 102 14.51 8.61 -15.32
N ASN A 103 13.85 8.40 -14.18
CA ASN A 103 13.73 9.44 -13.16
C ASN A 103 15.08 9.88 -12.60
N LEU A 104 16.03 8.96 -12.48
CA LEU A 104 17.38 9.28 -12.03
C LEU A 104 18.14 10.06 -13.10
N ALA A 105 17.99 9.69 -14.37
CA ALA A 105 18.59 10.44 -15.49
C ALA A 105 18.09 11.89 -15.51
N VAL A 106 16.79 12.12 -15.35
CA VAL A 106 16.23 13.49 -15.26
C VAL A 106 16.81 14.27 -14.09
N LYS A 107 16.95 13.65 -12.92
CA LYS A 107 17.54 14.30 -11.72
C LYS A 107 19.00 14.71 -11.94
N VAL A 108 19.78 13.86 -12.61
CA VAL A 108 21.20 14.09 -12.82
C VAL A 108 21.45 15.08 -13.95
N PHE A 109 20.83 14.90 -15.11
CA PHE A 109 21.13 15.69 -16.32
C PHE A 109 20.24 16.91 -16.50
N GLY A 110 19.08 16.95 -15.84
CA GLY A 110 18.04 17.97 -16.02
C GLY A 110 17.01 17.57 -17.09
N PRO A 111 15.74 17.98 -16.92
CA PRO A 111 14.64 17.58 -17.82
C PRO A 111 14.84 18.01 -19.27
N GLU A 112 15.43 19.19 -19.51
CA GLU A 112 15.65 19.74 -20.84
C GLU A 112 16.75 19.01 -21.64
N SER A 113 17.63 18.27 -20.95
CA SER A 113 18.76 17.55 -21.54
C SER A 113 18.48 16.09 -21.84
N VAL A 114 17.33 15.57 -21.38
CA VAL A 114 17.02 14.13 -21.46
C VAL A 114 15.82 13.88 -22.37
N SER A 115 15.97 12.96 -23.29
CA SER A 115 14.87 12.40 -24.09
C SER A 115 14.69 10.92 -23.80
N PHE A 116 13.49 10.40 -24.07
CA PHE A 116 13.14 9.03 -23.83
C PHE A 116 12.66 8.33 -25.10
N LEU A 117 13.16 7.12 -25.32
CA LEU A 117 12.60 6.17 -26.26
C LEU A 117 11.96 5.02 -25.47
N PRO A 118 10.63 5.06 -25.25
CA PRO A 118 9.92 4.06 -24.46
C PRO A 118 9.87 2.71 -25.18
N ASN A 119 9.76 1.61 -24.42
CA ASN A 119 9.61 0.28 -24.99
C ASN A 119 8.73 -0.61 -24.12
N VAL A 120 8.41 -1.81 -24.62
CA VAL A 120 7.58 -2.79 -23.91
C VAL A 120 8.25 -3.28 -22.63
N THR A 121 7.47 -3.36 -21.56
CA THR A 121 7.93 -3.85 -20.26
C THR A 121 7.76 -5.36 -20.12
N ALA A 122 8.52 -5.98 -19.22
CA ALA A 122 8.31 -7.38 -18.85
C ALA A 122 6.88 -7.62 -18.34
N LEU A 123 6.28 -6.63 -17.65
CA LEU A 123 4.90 -6.70 -17.18
C LEU A 123 3.92 -6.83 -18.36
N GLN A 124 4.02 -5.97 -19.35
CA GLN A 124 3.13 -6.03 -20.53
C GLN A 124 3.25 -7.37 -21.26
N LYS A 125 4.47 -7.88 -21.45
CA LYS A 125 4.67 -9.22 -22.02
C LYS A 125 4.08 -10.32 -21.14
N THR A 126 4.25 -10.22 -19.81
CA THR A 126 3.64 -11.15 -18.85
C THR A 126 2.11 -11.23 -19.04
N PHE A 127 1.43 -10.08 -19.05
CA PHE A 127 -0.02 -10.06 -19.24
C PHE A 127 -0.45 -10.60 -20.61
N ALA A 128 0.34 -10.33 -21.66
CA ALA A 128 0.10 -10.90 -22.97
C ALA A 128 0.21 -12.44 -22.97
N ARG A 129 1.19 -13.02 -22.26
CA ARG A 129 1.32 -14.49 -22.09
C ARG A 129 0.14 -15.07 -21.31
N LEU A 130 -0.31 -14.39 -20.27
CA LEU A 130 -1.44 -14.81 -19.45
C LEU A 130 -2.80 -14.57 -20.12
N LYS A 131 -2.84 -13.82 -21.25
CA LYS A 131 -4.07 -13.38 -21.94
C LYS A 131 -5.03 -12.61 -21.01
N LEU A 132 -4.46 -11.80 -20.12
CA LEU A 132 -5.19 -10.98 -19.17
C LEU A 132 -5.05 -9.48 -19.52
N PRO A 133 -6.10 -8.66 -19.31
CA PRO A 133 -5.97 -7.22 -19.39
C PRO A 133 -5.16 -6.69 -18.21
N TRP A 134 -4.27 -5.72 -18.44
CA TRP A 134 -3.43 -5.12 -17.38
C TRP A 134 -3.87 -3.72 -16.94
N ASN A 135 -4.86 -3.12 -17.62
CA ASN A 135 -5.36 -1.78 -17.34
C ASN A 135 -5.95 -1.59 -15.93
N GLY A 136 -6.39 -2.67 -15.27
CA GLY A 136 -6.87 -2.65 -13.90
C GLY A 136 -5.89 -3.25 -12.88
N ALA A 137 -4.69 -3.65 -13.33
CA ALA A 137 -3.71 -4.29 -12.45
C ALA A 137 -2.90 -3.25 -11.67
N ARG A 138 -2.82 -3.45 -10.35
CA ARG A 138 -1.86 -2.72 -9.52
C ARG A 138 -0.47 -3.26 -9.76
N THR A 139 0.51 -2.37 -9.85
CA THR A 139 1.91 -2.77 -10.06
C THR A 139 2.74 -2.48 -8.83
N VAL A 140 3.48 -3.48 -8.38
CA VAL A 140 4.32 -3.40 -7.18
C VAL A 140 5.73 -3.85 -7.51
N SER A 141 6.73 -3.07 -7.11
CA SER A 141 8.13 -3.51 -7.11
C SER A 141 8.56 -3.80 -5.67
N VAL A 142 8.98 -5.02 -5.41
CA VAL A 142 9.51 -5.43 -4.09
C VAL A 142 11.02 -5.35 -4.02
N HIS A 143 11.64 -4.89 -5.11
CA HIS A 143 13.10 -4.87 -5.26
C HIS A 143 13.79 -4.03 -4.18
N GLY A 144 14.63 -4.69 -3.37
CA GLY A 144 15.38 -4.06 -2.28
C GLY A 144 14.53 -3.61 -1.08
N ARG A 145 13.24 -3.89 -1.06
CA ARG A 145 12.31 -3.54 0.02
C ARG A 145 12.15 -4.68 1.03
N LYS A 146 11.85 -4.32 2.28
CA LYS A 146 11.49 -5.31 3.30
C LYS A 146 10.01 -5.73 3.14
N PRO A 147 9.65 -6.99 3.47
CA PRO A 147 8.29 -7.50 3.30
C PRO A 147 7.19 -6.58 3.84
N MET A 148 7.39 -6.03 5.03
CA MET A 148 6.37 -5.18 5.67
C MET A 148 6.21 -3.78 5.04
N GLU A 149 7.11 -3.38 4.16
CA GLU A 149 7.02 -2.10 3.44
C GLU A 149 6.11 -2.18 2.22
N PHE A 150 5.99 -3.37 1.60
CA PHE A 150 5.17 -3.59 0.42
C PHE A 150 3.95 -4.48 0.68
N PHE A 151 3.88 -5.14 1.83
CA PHE A 151 2.79 -6.07 2.14
C PHE A 151 1.39 -5.44 2.01
N PRO A 152 1.16 -4.19 2.46
CA PRO A 152 -0.14 -3.54 2.27
C PRO A 152 -0.56 -3.43 0.79
N GLU A 153 0.41 -3.25 -0.11
CA GLU A 153 0.15 -3.20 -1.56
C GLU A 153 -0.29 -4.57 -2.10
N LEU A 154 0.24 -5.67 -1.53
CA LEU A 154 -0.14 -7.04 -1.88
C LEU A 154 -1.52 -7.44 -1.33
N ALA A 155 -2.01 -6.70 -0.34
CA ALA A 155 -3.32 -6.93 0.26
C ALA A 155 -4.49 -6.45 -0.62
N ASP A 156 -4.22 -5.71 -1.69
CA ASP A 156 -5.25 -5.32 -2.66
C ASP A 156 -5.94 -6.58 -3.21
N PRO A 157 -7.29 -6.66 -3.17
CA PRO A 157 -8.01 -7.85 -3.63
C PRO A 157 -8.00 -8.02 -5.15
N GLY A 158 -7.64 -6.99 -5.91
CA GLY A 158 -7.60 -7.00 -7.36
C GLY A 158 -6.41 -7.76 -7.95
N CYS A 159 -6.18 -7.56 -9.23
CA CYS A 159 -5.00 -8.09 -9.92
C CYS A 159 -3.76 -7.26 -9.55
N ILE A 160 -2.68 -7.94 -9.16
CA ILE A 160 -1.42 -7.31 -8.77
C ILE A 160 -0.29 -7.95 -9.55
N ALA A 161 0.49 -7.13 -10.24
CA ALA A 161 1.72 -7.56 -10.88
C ALA A 161 2.94 -7.13 -10.06
N ILE A 162 3.84 -8.06 -9.79
CA ILE A 162 4.92 -7.90 -8.84
C ILE A 162 6.26 -8.13 -9.54
N TYR A 163 7.12 -7.12 -9.51
CA TYR A 163 8.55 -7.28 -9.82
C TYR A 163 9.28 -7.81 -8.60
N THR A 164 9.75 -9.04 -8.67
CA THR A 164 10.43 -9.76 -7.59
C THR A 164 11.92 -9.46 -7.56
N ASP A 165 12.60 -9.91 -6.51
CA ASP A 165 14.06 -9.90 -6.39
C ASP A 165 14.58 -11.20 -5.73
N PRO A 166 15.90 -11.44 -5.66
CA PRO A 166 16.44 -12.66 -5.06
C PRO A 166 16.11 -12.88 -3.58
N LYS A 167 15.67 -11.83 -2.86
CA LYS A 167 15.24 -11.93 -1.46
C LYS A 167 13.73 -12.12 -1.33
N ASN A 168 12.98 -11.51 -2.22
CA ASN A 168 11.52 -11.54 -2.27
C ASN A 168 11.09 -12.37 -3.49
N THR A 169 11.38 -13.64 -3.46
CA THR A 169 11.03 -14.60 -4.53
C THR A 169 9.55 -14.98 -4.49
N PRO A 170 8.95 -15.44 -5.60
CA PRO A 170 7.52 -15.79 -5.63
C PRO A 170 7.09 -16.78 -4.55
N ASP A 171 7.92 -17.79 -4.24
CA ASP A 171 7.63 -18.75 -3.16
C ASP A 171 7.61 -18.09 -1.77
N ARG A 172 8.54 -17.16 -1.51
CA ARG A 172 8.58 -16.42 -0.23
C ARG A 172 7.40 -15.47 -0.11
N LEU A 173 7.03 -14.79 -1.20
CA LEU A 173 5.85 -13.93 -1.22
C LEU A 173 4.57 -14.76 -1.02
N ALA A 174 4.47 -15.94 -1.64
CA ALA A 174 3.35 -16.85 -1.43
C ALA A 174 3.24 -17.31 0.03
N LYS A 175 4.36 -17.69 0.66
CA LYS A 175 4.40 -18.03 2.10
C LYS A 175 3.93 -16.88 2.96
N LEU A 176 4.44 -15.67 2.71
CA LEU A 176 4.06 -14.47 3.44
C LEU A 176 2.54 -14.20 3.32
N LEU A 177 1.98 -14.31 2.12
CA LEU A 177 0.55 -14.11 1.89
C LEU A 177 -0.29 -15.16 2.62
N LEU A 178 0.15 -16.42 2.66
CA LEU A 178 -0.52 -17.50 3.41
C LEU A 178 -0.46 -17.29 4.92
N GLU A 179 0.67 -16.83 5.46
CA GLU A 179 0.82 -16.48 6.88
C GLU A 179 -0.19 -15.41 7.33
N PHE A 180 -0.55 -14.51 6.42
CA PHE A 180 -1.58 -13.49 6.64
C PHE A 180 -2.99 -13.92 6.20
N GLY A 181 -3.20 -15.21 5.87
CA GLY A 181 -4.52 -15.78 5.58
C GLY A 181 -5.07 -15.44 4.19
N MET A 182 -4.23 -15.01 3.26
CA MET A 182 -4.65 -14.62 1.90
C MET A 182 -4.71 -15.81 0.92
N ALA A 183 -5.24 -16.95 1.35
CA ALA A 183 -5.25 -18.18 0.54
C ALA A 183 -6.11 -18.09 -0.74
N ASN A 184 -7.06 -17.16 -0.80
CA ASN A 184 -8.01 -17.06 -1.92
C ASN A 184 -7.45 -16.28 -3.12
N ARG A 185 -6.27 -16.67 -3.62
CA ARG A 185 -5.58 -16.05 -4.74
C ARG A 185 -4.99 -17.11 -5.68
N LYS A 186 -5.05 -16.84 -6.96
CA LYS A 186 -4.21 -17.49 -7.95
C LYS A 186 -2.89 -16.75 -8.11
N VAL A 187 -1.88 -17.52 -8.48
CA VAL A 187 -0.53 -17.02 -8.77
C VAL A 187 -0.16 -17.45 -10.17
N ALA A 188 0.22 -16.52 -11.01
CA ALA A 188 0.98 -16.82 -12.21
C ALA A 188 2.40 -16.26 -12.06
N VAL A 189 3.38 -16.99 -12.57
CA VAL A 189 4.77 -16.54 -12.65
C VAL A 189 5.26 -16.76 -14.07
N VAL A 190 5.76 -15.69 -14.69
CA VAL A 190 6.43 -15.78 -15.99
C VAL A 190 7.91 -15.58 -15.77
N GLU A 191 8.70 -16.62 -16.06
CA GLU A 191 10.13 -16.68 -15.83
C GLU A 191 10.90 -16.47 -17.12
N GLU A 192 12.07 -15.85 -17.05
CA GLU A 192 13.02 -15.62 -18.15
C GLU A 192 12.35 -15.09 -19.43
N ILE A 193 11.40 -14.15 -19.24
CA ILE A 193 10.54 -13.64 -20.29
C ILE A 193 11.37 -13.05 -21.46
N GLY A 194 11.00 -13.42 -22.69
CA GLY A 194 11.71 -13.02 -23.91
C GLY A 194 12.96 -13.86 -24.21
N SER A 195 13.32 -14.83 -23.37
CA SER A 195 14.41 -15.78 -23.64
C SER A 195 13.90 -17.11 -24.20
N LYS A 196 14.83 -17.98 -24.59
CA LYS A 196 14.49 -19.36 -25.01
C LYS A 196 14.05 -20.24 -23.84
N GLU A 197 14.41 -19.82 -22.62
CA GLU A 197 14.11 -20.47 -21.36
C GLU A 197 12.79 -19.94 -20.74
N GLU A 198 12.06 -19.10 -21.45
CA GLU A 198 10.79 -18.54 -21.00
C GLU A 198 9.81 -19.63 -20.57
N GLN A 199 9.33 -19.54 -19.32
CA GLN A 199 8.30 -20.44 -18.79
C GLN A 199 7.15 -19.62 -18.20
N CYS A 200 5.94 -20.11 -18.39
CA CYS A 200 4.73 -19.58 -17.78
C CYS A 200 4.12 -20.64 -16.88
N TRP A 201 3.92 -20.30 -15.62
CA TRP A 201 3.40 -21.21 -14.61
C TRP A 201 2.23 -20.56 -13.87
N GLU A 202 1.22 -21.34 -13.53
CA GLU A 202 0.03 -20.89 -12.81
C GLU A 202 -0.43 -21.94 -11.79
N ALA A 203 -0.76 -21.52 -10.56
CA ALA A 203 -1.37 -22.35 -9.53
C ALA A 203 -2.00 -21.50 -8.42
N ASP A 204 -2.36 -22.14 -7.30
CA ASP A 204 -2.71 -21.48 -6.04
C ASP A 204 -1.47 -21.07 -5.23
N LEU A 205 -1.68 -20.27 -4.19
CA LEU A 205 -0.61 -19.80 -3.30
C LEU A 205 0.08 -20.95 -2.55
N VAL A 206 -0.63 -22.01 -2.20
CA VAL A 206 -0.06 -23.15 -1.46
C VAL A 206 0.97 -23.88 -2.32
N THR A 207 0.62 -24.12 -3.57
CA THR A 207 1.51 -24.75 -4.56
C THR A 207 2.71 -23.83 -4.85
N ALA A 208 2.47 -22.52 -5.03
CA ALA A 208 3.52 -21.54 -5.27
C ALA A 208 4.54 -21.47 -4.11
N ALA A 209 4.08 -21.56 -2.87
CA ALA A 209 4.93 -21.53 -1.68
C ALA A 209 5.94 -22.71 -1.59
N GLY A 210 5.66 -23.82 -2.29
CA GLY A 210 6.52 -25.00 -2.36
C GLY A 210 7.45 -25.06 -3.56
N LYS A 211 7.32 -24.13 -4.54
CA LYS A 211 8.06 -24.16 -5.81
C LYS A 211 9.21 -23.15 -5.81
N GLN A 212 10.33 -23.52 -6.40
CA GLN A 212 11.42 -22.58 -6.71
C GLN A 212 11.24 -22.01 -8.10
N PHE A 213 11.59 -20.74 -8.26
CA PHE A 213 11.46 -19.99 -9.51
C PHE A 213 12.81 -19.40 -9.94
N ALA A 214 12.98 -19.21 -11.25
CA ALA A 214 14.15 -18.54 -11.80
C ALA A 214 14.24 -17.08 -11.29
N PRO A 215 15.47 -16.52 -11.17
CA PRO A 215 15.65 -15.17 -10.61
C PRO A 215 14.98 -14.05 -11.39
N LEU A 216 14.88 -14.19 -12.72
CA LEU A 216 14.22 -13.20 -13.57
C LEU A 216 12.77 -13.63 -13.80
N ASN A 217 11.87 -13.04 -13.05
CA ASN A 217 10.46 -13.36 -13.18
C ASN A 217 9.57 -12.15 -12.85
N VAL A 218 8.32 -12.25 -13.30
CA VAL A 218 7.21 -11.39 -12.90
C VAL A 218 6.13 -12.28 -12.31
N MET A 219 5.73 -12.00 -11.08
CA MET A 219 4.64 -12.70 -10.41
C MET A 219 3.36 -11.89 -10.57
N VAL A 220 2.26 -12.56 -10.87
CA VAL A 220 0.92 -11.94 -10.93
C VAL A 220 0.01 -12.65 -9.95
N LEU A 221 -0.59 -11.86 -9.06
CA LEU A 221 -1.65 -12.31 -8.14
C LEU A 221 -2.99 -11.87 -8.69
N TYR A 222 -3.97 -12.76 -8.74
CA TYR A 222 -5.33 -12.42 -9.11
C TYR A 222 -6.33 -13.26 -8.32
N PRO A 223 -7.59 -12.79 -8.14
CA PRO A 223 -8.58 -13.51 -7.34
C PRO A 223 -8.93 -14.88 -7.98
N LEU A 224 -9.22 -15.88 -7.16
CA LEU A 224 -9.66 -17.21 -7.61
C LEU A 224 -11.00 -17.15 -8.32
N GLU A 225 -11.89 -16.28 -7.91
CA GLU A 225 -13.21 -16.06 -8.47
C GLU A 225 -13.39 -14.57 -8.75
N GLU A 226 -14.19 -14.19 -9.74
CA GLU A 226 -14.63 -12.81 -9.90
C GLU A 226 -15.27 -12.37 -8.59
N GLN A 227 -14.61 -11.44 -7.90
CA GLN A 227 -15.15 -10.93 -6.63
C GLN A 227 -16.42 -10.16 -6.94
N GLN A 228 -17.55 -10.68 -6.47
CA GLN A 228 -18.73 -9.86 -6.25
C GLN A 228 -18.30 -8.62 -5.47
N GLU A 229 -18.85 -7.49 -5.83
CA GLU A 229 -18.56 -6.16 -5.28
C GLU A 229 -18.15 -6.18 -3.80
N THR A 230 -16.88 -5.97 -3.53
CA THR A 230 -16.37 -6.10 -2.16
C THR A 230 -16.73 -4.83 -1.41
N ILE A 231 -17.72 -4.90 -0.52
CA ILE A 231 -18.03 -3.82 0.41
C ILE A 231 -16.76 -3.51 1.20
N ARG A 232 -16.09 -2.40 0.88
CA ARG A 232 -14.87 -1.98 1.59
C ARG A 232 -15.16 -1.36 2.94
N PHE A 233 -16.36 -0.84 3.14
CA PHE A 233 -16.74 -0.01 4.26
C PHE A 233 -18.15 -0.36 4.75
N GLY A 234 -18.39 -0.29 6.05
CA GLY A 234 -19.70 -0.54 6.64
C GLY A 234 -20.08 -2.03 6.73
N LEU A 235 -19.12 -2.89 7.06
CA LEU A 235 -19.36 -4.31 7.27
C LEU A 235 -20.38 -4.52 8.39
N GLU A 236 -21.32 -5.45 8.20
CA GLU A 236 -22.29 -5.83 9.24
C GLU A 236 -21.58 -6.42 10.46
N ASP A 237 -22.08 -6.08 11.66
CA ASP A 237 -21.47 -6.50 12.93
C ASP A 237 -21.42 -8.04 13.08
N GLU A 238 -22.31 -8.77 12.41
CA GLU A 238 -22.40 -10.22 12.39
C GLU A 238 -21.25 -10.88 11.60
N ARG A 239 -20.59 -10.14 10.75
CA ARG A 239 -19.41 -10.65 10.03
C ARG A 239 -18.17 -10.76 10.91
N PHE A 240 -18.13 -10.04 12.03
CA PHE A 240 -17.02 -10.10 12.99
C PHE A 240 -17.26 -11.17 14.04
N ARG A 241 -16.24 -12.00 14.28
CA ARG A 241 -16.19 -12.75 15.53
C ARG A 241 -16.04 -11.75 16.67
N LYS A 242 -16.85 -11.88 17.71
CA LYS A 242 -16.92 -10.94 18.84
C LYS A 242 -17.25 -11.68 20.12
N GLU A 243 -16.77 -11.16 21.24
CA GLU A 243 -17.13 -11.66 22.57
C GLU A 243 -18.42 -10.98 23.00
N LYS A 244 -19.49 -11.75 23.20
CA LYS A 244 -20.85 -11.24 23.51
C LYS A 244 -21.29 -10.19 22.49
N SER A 245 -21.60 -8.97 22.95
CA SER A 245 -21.96 -7.83 22.10
C SER A 245 -20.87 -6.76 22.01
N LEU A 246 -19.65 -7.08 22.46
CA LEU A 246 -18.51 -6.13 22.50
C LEU A 246 -17.94 -5.91 21.08
N ILE A 247 -18.48 -4.94 20.39
CA ILE A 247 -18.02 -4.44 19.09
C ILE A 247 -18.46 -3.01 18.93
N THR A 248 -17.63 -2.17 18.36
CA THR A 248 -18.03 -0.85 17.84
C THR A 248 -19.04 -1.06 16.73
N LYS A 249 -20.28 -0.60 16.95
CA LYS A 249 -21.39 -0.80 16.02
C LYS A 249 -21.11 -0.18 14.65
N LYS A 250 -21.70 -0.74 13.59
CA LYS A 250 -21.49 -0.33 12.20
C LYS A 250 -21.58 1.19 12.01
N GLU A 251 -22.63 1.81 12.53
CA GLU A 251 -22.86 3.27 12.39
C GLU A 251 -21.81 4.08 13.14
N ALA A 252 -21.47 3.64 14.37
CA ALA A 252 -20.41 4.29 15.15
C ALA A 252 -19.05 4.11 14.48
N ARG A 253 -18.76 2.93 13.97
CA ARG A 253 -17.53 2.61 13.26
C ARG A 253 -17.38 3.46 12.00
N ALA A 254 -18.47 3.63 11.23
CA ALA A 254 -18.50 4.49 10.06
C ALA A 254 -18.14 5.95 10.41
N LEU A 255 -18.75 6.50 11.45
CA LEU A 255 -18.49 7.87 11.89
C LEU A 255 -17.07 8.02 12.45
N ILE A 256 -16.58 7.06 13.24
CA ILE A 256 -15.22 7.04 13.78
C ILE A 256 -14.19 7.08 12.63
N LEU A 257 -14.37 6.28 11.58
CA LEU A 257 -13.45 6.24 10.44
C LEU A 257 -13.49 7.52 9.62
N ALA A 258 -14.66 8.16 9.50
CA ALA A 258 -14.80 9.48 8.88
C ALA A 258 -14.05 10.55 9.68
N GLU A 259 -14.24 10.59 11.01
CA GLU A 259 -13.56 11.53 11.92
C GLU A 259 -12.03 11.33 11.95
N LEU A 260 -11.58 10.09 11.88
CA LEU A 260 -10.15 9.77 11.79
C LEU A 260 -9.53 10.23 10.47
N GLN A 261 -10.32 10.43 9.39
CA GLN A 261 -9.80 10.76 8.07
C GLN A 261 -8.65 9.82 7.68
N VAL A 262 -8.93 8.51 7.70
CA VAL A 262 -7.92 7.49 7.39
C VAL A 262 -7.32 7.71 6.00
N LYS A 263 -6.01 7.52 5.88
CA LYS A 263 -5.26 7.71 4.62
C LYS A 263 -4.21 6.61 4.45
N GLU A 264 -3.80 6.36 3.23
CA GLU A 264 -2.69 5.46 2.93
C GLU A 264 -1.38 5.99 3.54
N ASP A 265 -0.42 5.09 3.75
CA ASP A 265 0.92 5.36 4.29
C ASP A 265 0.98 5.94 5.72
N ALA A 266 -0.14 5.97 6.42
CA ALA A 266 -0.22 6.44 7.80
C ALA A 266 0.01 5.33 8.82
N VAL A 267 0.31 5.73 10.07
CA VAL A 267 0.33 4.86 11.24
C VAL A 267 -0.92 5.13 12.07
N MET A 268 -1.67 4.06 12.38
CA MET A 268 -2.84 4.15 13.25
C MET A 268 -2.67 3.29 14.50
N TRP A 269 -3.01 3.85 15.65
CA TRP A 269 -3.21 3.09 16.88
C TRP A 269 -4.71 2.83 17.09
N ASP A 270 -5.07 1.57 17.28
CA ASP A 270 -6.41 1.14 17.70
C ASP A 270 -6.30 0.64 19.15
N VAL A 271 -6.59 1.52 20.10
CA VAL A 271 -6.38 1.29 21.54
C VAL A 271 -7.63 0.70 22.17
N GLY A 272 -7.49 -0.49 22.78
CA GLY A 272 -8.62 -1.29 23.25
C GLY A 272 -9.40 -1.88 22.08
N ALA A 273 -8.68 -2.50 21.14
CA ALA A 273 -9.17 -2.88 19.83
C ALA A 273 -10.33 -3.91 19.86
N GLY A 274 -10.47 -4.70 20.93
CA GLY A 274 -11.54 -5.66 21.14
C GLY A 274 -11.65 -6.71 20.03
N SER A 275 -12.61 -6.54 19.11
CA SER A 275 -12.75 -7.40 17.91
C SER A 275 -11.87 -6.99 16.73
N GLY A 276 -11.17 -5.85 16.83
CA GLY A 276 -10.39 -5.26 15.75
C GLY A 276 -11.22 -4.58 14.66
N SER A 277 -12.51 -4.39 14.87
CA SER A 277 -13.44 -3.98 13.81
C SER A 277 -13.13 -2.61 13.21
N VAL A 278 -12.66 -1.66 14.01
CA VAL A 278 -12.28 -0.32 13.54
C VAL A 278 -11.00 -0.39 12.71
N GLY A 279 -9.95 -1.01 13.26
CA GLY A 279 -8.67 -1.17 12.56
C GLY A 279 -8.78 -1.96 11.25
N ILE A 280 -9.61 -3.02 11.23
CA ILE A 280 -9.85 -3.85 10.04
C ILE A 280 -10.54 -3.03 8.93
N GLU A 281 -11.61 -2.28 9.24
CA GLU A 281 -12.24 -1.44 8.22
C GLU A 281 -11.35 -0.26 7.81
N ALA A 282 -10.55 0.30 8.72
CA ALA A 282 -9.59 1.35 8.40
C ALA A 282 -8.61 0.89 7.30
N VAL A 283 -8.03 -0.30 7.44
CA VAL A 283 -7.12 -0.89 6.43
C VAL A 283 -7.84 -1.19 5.12
N ARG A 284 -9.09 -1.60 5.16
CA ARG A 284 -9.88 -1.87 3.95
C ARG A 284 -10.20 -0.62 3.15
N ILE A 285 -10.35 0.53 3.83
CA ILE A 285 -10.52 1.85 3.20
C ILE A 285 -9.19 2.34 2.63
N ALA A 286 -8.11 2.20 3.41
CA ALA A 286 -6.76 2.65 3.07
C ALA A 286 -5.76 1.47 3.17
N PRO A 287 -5.57 0.67 2.12
CA PRO A 287 -4.76 -0.55 2.17
C PRO A 287 -3.30 -0.34 2.58
N GLY A 288 -2.73 0.84 2.38
CA GLY A 288 -1.39 1.23 2.83
C GLY A 288 -1.28 1.59 4.32
N LEU A 289 -2.41 1.68 5.04
CA LEU A 289 -2.45 2.03 6.46
C LEU A 289 -1.85 0.93 7.33
N ARG A 290 -0.98 1.29 8.26
CA ARG A 290 -0.40 0.38 9.26
C ARG A 290 -1.12 0.54 10.59
N VAL A 291 -1.95 -0.43 10.96
CA VAL A 291 -2.72 -0.39 12.20
C VAL A 291 -2.04 -1.21 13.29
N TYR A 292 -1.85 -0.64 14.46
CA TYR A 292 -1.41 -1.31 15.68
C TYR A 292 -2.61 -1.48 16.61
N ALA A 293 -3.19 -2.67 16.63
CA ALA A 293 -4.34 -3.04 17.45
C ALA A 293 -3.86 -3.48 18.83
N VAL A 294 -3.96 -2.57 19.80
CA VAL A 294 -3.52 -2.77 21.19
C VAL A 294 -4.67 -3.37 22.00
N GLU A 295 -4.46 -4.54 22.56
CA GLU A 295 -5.44 -5.24 23.39
C GLU A 295 -4.74 -5.99 24.52
N ARG A 296 -5.30 -5.93 25.74
CA ARG A 296 -4.72 -6.56 26.92
C ARG A 296 -5.09 -8.04 27.04
N GLU A 297 -6.22 -8.46 26.50
CA GLU A 297 -6.75 -9.81 26.60
C GLU A 297 -6.21 -10.69 25.46
N LYS A 298 -5.38 -11.69 25.80
CA LYS A 298 -4.76 -12.59 24.80
C LYS A 298 -5.78 -13.27 23.88
N GLY A 299 -6.93 -13.71 24.42
CA GLY A 299 -7.98 -14.35 23.62
C GLY A 299 -8.59 -13.42 22.58
N ARG A 300 -8.63 -12.10 22.83
CA ARG A 300 -9.10 -11.10 21.86
C ARG A 300 -8.09 -10.83 20.77
N LEU A 301 -6.80 -10.95 21.05
CA LEU A 301 -5.77 -10.84 19.99
C LEU A 301 -5.93 -11.93 18.93
N GLU A 302 -6.19 -13.17 19.36
CA GLU A 302 -6.45 -14.27 18.40
C GLU A 302 -7.74 -14.00 17.59
N MET A 303 -8.76 -13.43 18.23
CA MET A 303 -9.98 -13.02 17.55
C MET A 303 -9.73 -11.89 16.53
N ILE A 304 -8.89 -10.90 16.85
CA ILE A 304 -8.49 -9.84 15.91
C ILE A 304 -7.78 -10.45 14.70
N LYS A 305 -6.83 -11.37 14.90
CA LYS A 305 -6.11 -12.06 13.82
C LYS A 305 -7.09 -12.82 12.92
N GLU A 306 -7.99 -13.60 13.51
CA GLU A 306 -8.99 -14.36 12.76
C GLU A 306 -9.93 -13.44 11.95
N ASN A 307 -10.42 -12.35 12.56
CA ASN A 307 -11.23 -11.36 11.87
C ASN A 307 -10.44 -10.68 10.73
N SER A 308 -9.18 -10.34 10.98
CA SER A 308 -8.30 -9.73 9.96
C SER A 308 -8.12 -10.64 8.75
N GLN A 309 -7.84 -11.92 8.97
CA GLN A 309 -7.71 -12.92 7.92
C GLN A 309 -9.01 -13.08 7.10
N ARG A 310 -10.14 -13.22 7.79
CA ARG A 310 -11.44 -13.43 7.14
C ARG A 310 -12.00 -12.22 6.42
N LEU A 311 -11.66 -11.02 6.88
CA LEU A 311 -12.28 -9.77 6.43
C LEU A 311 -11.30 -8.85 5.68
N GLY A 312 -10.10 -9.30 5.39
CA GLY A 312 -9.12 -8.53 4.60
C GLY A 312 -8.45 -7.38 5.37
N GLY A 313 -8.26 -7.56 6.69
CA GLY A 313 -7.57 -6.60 7.56
C GLY A 313 -6.04 -6.77 7.57
N PHE A 314 -5.41 -6.94 6.44
CA PHE A 314 -4.01 -7.38 6.33
C PHE A 314 -2.95 -6.39 6.82
N GLY A 315 -3.30 -5.12 7.03
CA GLY A 315 -2.42 -4.11 7.65
C GLY A 315 -2.51 -4.05 9.17
N VAL A 316 -3.35 -4.89 9.81
CA VAL A 316 -3.57 -4.87 11.27
C VAL A 316 -2.53 -5.75 11.97
N ARG A 317 -1.74 -5.13 12.84
CA ARG A 317 -0.76 -5.79 13.71
C ARG A 317 -1.31 -5.81 15.13
N THR A 318 -1.37 -6.99 15.73
CA THR A 318 -1.83 -7.15 17.13
C THR A 318 -0.70 -6.87 18.10
N VAL A 319 -0.99 -6.10 19.15
CA VAL A 319 -0.06 -5.76 20.23
C VAL A 319 -0.69 -6.18 21.56
N LEU A 320 -0.06 -7.15 22.23
CA LEU A 320 -0.49 -7.58 23.57
C LEU A 320 0.01 -6.58 24.61
N GLY A 321 -0.89 -5.98 25.35
CA GLY A 321 -0.55 -5.12 26.46
C GLY A 321 -1.62 -4.11 26.80
N GLU A 322 -1.44 -3.46 27.94
CA GLU A 322 -2.32 -2.42 28.44
C GLU A 322 -1.75 -1.03 28.12
N ALA A 323 -2.59 -0.17 27.54
CA ALA A 323 -2.24 1.21 27.31
C ALA A 323 -2.33 2.03 28.63
N PRO A 324 -1.40 2.99 28.86
CA PRO A 324 -0.45 3.55 27.90
C PRO A 324 0.88 2.80 27.76
N GLY A 325 1.20 1.84 28.61
CA GLY A 325 2.49 1.14 28.59
C GLY A 325 2.81 0.48 27.24
N ALA A 326 1.84 -0.22 26.65
CA ALA A 326 1.99 -0.90 25.37
C ALA A 326 2.16 0.04 24.15
N LEU A 327 1.99 1.36 24.34
CA LEU A 327 2.15 2.32 23.26
C LEU A 327 3.60 2.77 23.07
N GLN A 328 4.48 2.56 24.05
CA GLN A 328 5.81 3.18 24.10
C GLN A 328 6.72 2.79 22.93
N ASP A 329 6.70 1.52 22.55
CA ASP A 329 7.57 0.98 21.51
C ASP A 329 6.95 1.02 20.09
N LEU A 330 5.74 1.58 19.96
CA LEU A 330 5.07 1.72 18.66
C LEU A 330 5.61 2.92 17.90
N PRO A 331 5.57 2.92 16.57
CA PRO A 331 5.84 4.11 15.77
C PRO A 331 4.86 5.23 16.11
N ASP A 332 5.30 6.50 16.00
CA ASP A 332 4.45 7.65 16.26
C ASP A 332 3.24 7.67 15.33
N PRO A 333 2.01 7.93 15.88
CA PRO A 333 0.79 7.76 15.12
C PRO A 333 0.38 9.03 14.36
N ASP A 334 -0.18 8.82 13.16
CA ASP A 334 -0.96 9.83 12.45
C ASP A 334 -2.44 9.80 12.86
N ARG A 335 -2.93 8.61 13.26
CA ARG A 335 -4.34 8.35 13.60
C ARG A 335 -4.41 7.53 14.87
N VAL A 336 -5.29 7.91 15.78
CA VAL A 336 -5.51 7.16 17.02
C VAL A 336 -7.00 7.00 17.26
N PHE A 337 -7.44 5.77 17.43
CA PHE A 337 -8.76 5.45 17.97
C PHE A 337 -8.62 4.90 19.38
N VAL A 338 -9.40 5.42 20.32
CA VAL A 338 -9.50 4.90 21.68
C VAL A 338 -10.90 4.34 21.89
N GLY A 339 -11.04 3.03 21.74
CA GLY A 339 -12.31 2.30 21.91
C GLY A 339 -12.54 1.79 23.34
N GLY A 340 -11.45 1.51 24.07
CA GLY A 340 -11.48 1.08 25.45
C GLY A 340 -10.22 1.50 26.20
N SER A 341 -10.38 2.20 27.31
CA SER A 341 -9.26 2.78 28.06
C SER A 341 -8.93 2.06 29.39
N GLY A 342 -9.74 1.09 29.80
CA GLY A 342 -9.53 0.38 31.08
C GLY A 342 -9.49 1.29 32.32
N GLY A 343 -9.95 2.53 32.22
CA GLY A 343 -9.84 3.54 33.27
C GLY A 343 -8.68 4.52 33.10
N SER A 344 -7.72 4.26 32.23
CA SER A 344 -6.48 5.05 32.05
C SER A 344 -6.57 6.09 30.91
N LEU A 345 -7.80 6.58 30.57
CA LEU A 345 -8.00 7.47 29.42
C LEU A 345 -7.09 8.70 29.45
N ALA A 346 -6.98 9.38 30.60
CA ALA A 346 -6.18 10.61 30.73
C ALA A 346 -4.69 10.34 30.44
N ASP A 347 -4.14 9.22 30.93
CA ASP A 347 -2.73 8.90 30.71
C ASP A 347 -2.47 8.43 29.27
N ILE A 348 -3.43 7.71 28.66
CA ILE A 348 -3.39 7.36 27.24
C ILE A 348 -3.34 8.65 26.40
N LEU A 349 -4.25 9.60 26.66
CA LEU A 349 -4.34 10.84 25.90
C LEU A 349 -3.10 11.72 26.04
N LYS A 350 -2.47 11.77 27.21
CA LYS A 350 -1.18 12.47 27.41
C LYS A 350 -0.07 11.88 26.54
N VAL A 351 0.01 10.54 26.45
CA VAL A 351 0.99 9.88 25.57
C VAL A 351 0.70 10.16 24.11
N VAL A 352 -0.58 10.09 23.73
CA VAL A 352 -1.04 10.39 22.36
C VAL A 352 -0.72 11.83 21.99
N GLU A 353 -1.07 12.81 22.84
CA GLU A 353 -0.80 14.24 22.60
C GLU A 353 0.68 14.50 22.35
N LYS A 354 1.57 13.88 23.14
CA LYS A 354 3.02 14.04 22.99
C LYS A 354 3.55 13.45 21.67
N ARG A 355 2.96 12.34 21.19
CA ARG A 355 3.48 11.53 20.07
C ARG A 355 2.72 11.68 18.76
N LEU A 356 1.56 12.34 18.78
CA LEU A 356 0.74 12.56 17.60
C LEU A 356 1.49 13.39 16.56
N GLN A 357 1.56 12.89 15.33
CA GLN A 357 2.24 13.58 14.23
C GLN A 357 1.50 14.88 13.85
N PRO A 358 2.18 15.87 13.22
CA PRO A 358 1.54 17.05 12.65
C PRO A 358 0.41 16.65 11.68
N GLY A 359 -0.75 17.30 11.79
CA GLY A 359 -1.97 16.90 11.05
C GLY A 359 -2.58 15.58 11.52
N GLY A 360 -2.14 15.06 12.65
CA GLY A 360 -2.66 13.83 13.24
C GLY A 360 -4.03 14.01 13.87
N ARG A 361 -4.81 12.92 13.92
CA ARG A 361 -6.18 12.89 14.47
C ARG A 361 -6.38 11.79 15.49
N VAL A 362 -7.17 12.10 16.51
CA VAL A 362 -7.55 11.17 17.58
C VAL A 362 -9.07 11.15 17.69
N VAL A 363 -9.64 9.96 17.80
CA VAL A 363 -11.07 9.81 18.09
C VAL A 363 -11.23 8.90 19.30
N VAL A 364 -11.96 9.39 20.29
CA VAL A 364 -12.26 8.66 21.53
C VAL A 364 -13.73 8.33 21.58
N SER A 365 -14.06 7.05 21.76
CA SER A 365 -15.44 6.63 22.01
C SER A 365 -15.76 6.72 23.51
N VAL A 366 -16.83 7.42 23.85
CA VAL A 366 -17.22 7.71 25.24
C VAL A 366 -18.65 7.22 25.45
N VAL A 367 -18.79 6.16 26.24
CA VAL A 367 -20.08 5.49 26.50
C VAL A 367 -20.56 5.71 27.93
N THR A 368 -19.64 5.92 28.89
CA THR A 368 -19.97 6.05 30.30
C THR A 368 -19.74 7.46 30.84
N PRO A 369 -20.51 7.88 31.87
CA PRO A 369 -20.31 9.19 32.52
C PRO A 369 -18.90 9.39 33.08
N GLU A 370 -18.29 8.31 33.60
CA GLU A 370 -16.94 8.36 34.17
C GLU A 370 -15.91 8.64 33.07
N THR A 371 -16.05 8.02 31.90
CA THR A 371 -15.18 8.27 30.75
C THR A 371 -15.40 9.67 30.22
N LEU A 372 -16.64 10.14 30.16
CA LEU A 372 -16.96 11.52 29.76
C LEU A 372 -16.28 12.54 30.72
N GLY A 373 -16.40 12.36 32.03
CA GLY A 373 -15.76 13.23 33.00
C GLY A 373 -14.24 13.29 32.88
N ARG A 374 -13.58 12.16 32.56
CA ARG A 374 -12.13 12.13 32.30
C ARG A 374 -11.77 12.83 30.99
N ALA A 375 -12.57 12.64 29.96
CA ALA A 375 -12.35 13.28 28.64
C ALA A 375 -12.53 14.79 28.72
N LEU A 376 -13.55 15.29 29.42
CA LEU A 376 -13.78 16.73 29.65
C LEU A 376 -12.60 17.36 30.38
N LYS A 377 -12.10 16.74 31.47
CA LYS A 377 -10.93 17.23 32.19
C LYS A 377 -9.67 17.30 31.32
N PHE A 378 -9.49 16.36 30.39
CA PHE A 378 -8.37 16.38 29.46
C PHE A 378 -8.50 17.55 28.48
N VAL A 379 -9.70 17.76 27.93
CA VAL A 379 -9.98 18.83 26.98
C VAL A 379 -9.72 20.22 27.57
N GLU A 380 -9.93 20.43 28.88
CA GLU A 380 -9.62 21.68 29.59
C GLU A 380 -8.11 21.99 29.63
N GLN A 381 -7.24 21.00 29.41
CA GLN A 381 -5.79 21.09 29.60
C GLN A 381 -4.97 20.90 28.35
N THR A 382 -5.57 20.36 27.27
CA THR A 382 -4.87 20.04 26.01
C THR A 382 -4.73 21.24 25.10
N GLU A 383 -3.65 21.27 24.32
CA GLU A 383 -3.45 22.22 23.23
C GLU A 383 -4.05 21.72 21.88
N LEU A 384 -4.55 20.50 21.85
CA LEU A 384 -5.19 19.95 20.64
C LEU A 384 -6.54 20.63 20.39
N ALA A 385 -6.80 20.97 19.15
CA ALA A 385 -8.14 21.35 18.72
C ALA A 385 -9.09 20.17 18.90
N HIS A 386 -10.34 20.43 19.23
CA HIS A 386 -11.29 19.36 19.54
C HIS A 386 -12.73 19.67 19.14
N GLU A 387 -13.50 18.62 18.95
CA GLU A 387 -14.93 18.67 18.69
C GLU A 387 -15.63 17.48 19.38
N TRP A 388 -16.86 17.73 19.86
CA TRP A 388 -17.73 16.71 20.42
C TRP A 388 -18.89 16.39 19.49
N LEU A 389 -19.09 15.11 19.24
CA LEU A 389 -20.22 14.58 18.45
C LEU A 389 -21.05 13.65 19.35
N LEU A 390 -22.38 13.75 19.23
CA LEU A 390 -23.32 12.81 19.84
C LEU A 390 -23.98 11.98 18.75
N LEU A 391 -23.72 10.69 18.71
CA LEU A 391 -24.38 9.75 17.80
C LEU A 391 -25.55 9.07 18.50
N GLN A 392 -26.74 9.25 17.95
CA GLN A 392 -27.97 8.54 18.36
C GLN A 392 -28.50 7.74 17.19
N VAL A 393 -28.65 6.44 17.39
CA VAL A 393 -29.14 5.52 16.36
C VAL A 393 -30.36 4.78 16.87
N SER A 394 -31.38 4.68 16.06
CA SER A 394 -32.52 3.80 16.27
C SER A 394 -32.69 2.86 15.09
N ARG A 395 -32.92 1.59 15.35
CA ARG A 395 -33.14 0.58 14.31
C ARG A 395 -34.56 0.02 14.41
N THR A 396 -35.14 -0.32 13.28
CA THR A 396 -36.42 -1.03 13.26
C THR A 396 -36.23 -2.48 13.72
N VAL A 397 -37.07 -2.89 14.64
CA VAL A 397 -37.18 -4.29 15.11
C VAL A 397 -38.61 -4.76 15.02
N SER A 398 -38.82 -6.05 14.75
CA SER A 398 -40.15 -6.65 14.82
C SER A 398 -40.68 -6.61 16.25
N ILE A 399 -41.96 -6.23 16.42
CA ILE A 399 -42.60 -6.21 17.73
C ILE A 399 -42.72 -7.63 18.29
N GLU A 400 -42.99 -8.60 17.43
CA GLU A 400 -43.19 -9.98 17.82
C GLU A 400 -41.88 -10.68 18.28
N SER A 401 -40.77 -10.45 17.62
CA SER A 401 -39.51 -11.17 17.87
C SER A 401 -38.43 -10.35 18.56
N GLY A 402 -38.55 -9.02 18.57
CA GLY A 402 -37.49 -8.09 19.02
C GLY A 402 -36.21 -8.12 18.16
N LYS A 403 -36.22 -8.88 17.06
CA LYS A 403 -35.11 -8.99 16.12
C LYS A 403 -35.29 -8.03 14.94
N LYS A 404 -34.27 -7.90 14.07
CA LYS A 404 -34.37 -7.10 12.83
C LYS A 404 -35.69 -7.39 12.12
N ALA A 405 -36.40 -6.36 11.72
CA ALA A 405 -37.61 -6.51 10.92
C ALA A 405 -37.26 -7.18 9.59
N THR A 406 -38.00 -8.24 9.26
CA THR A 406 -37.82 -8.97 7.99
C THR A 406 -38.99 -8.64 7.05
N PRO A 407 -38.86 -8.84 5.71
CA PRO A 407 -39.97 -8.73 4.79
C PRO A 407 -41.18 -9.60 5.29
N GLY A 408 -42.32 -9.01 5.40
CA GLY A 408 -43.56 -9.67 5.91
C GLY A 408 -43.81 -9.51 7.40
N ALA A 409 -42.95 -8.82 8.17
CA ALA A 409 -43.24 -8.45 9.56
C ALA A 409 -44.43 -7.49 9.61
N LEU A 410 -45.51 -7.91 10.26
CA LEU A 410 -46.78 -7.13 10.32
C LEU A 410 -46.62 -5.80 11.05
N MET A 411 -45.79 -5.73 12.09
CA MET A 411 -45.55 -4.53 12.87
C MET A 411 -44.07 -4.41 13.30
N SER A 412 -43.54 -3.19 13.19
CA SER A 412 -42.14 -2.85 13.59
C SER A 412 -42.15 -1.61 14.48
N ARG A 413 -41.19 -1.52 15.38
CA ARG A 413 -40.91 -0.32 16.18
C ARG A 413 -39.48 0.14 16.02
N PHE A 414 -39.21 1.41 16.27
CA PHE A 414 -37.87 1.92 16.42
C PHE A 414 -37.34 1.57 17.82
N GLN A 415 -36.20 0.93 17.86
CA GLN A 415 -35.48 0.63 19.12
C GLN A 415 -34.19 1.45 19.15
N PRO A 416 -34.04 2.39 20.12
CA PRO A 416 -32.84 3.16 20.27
C PRO A 416 -31.68 2.28 20.73
N GLN A 417 -30.49 2.59 20.25
CA GLN A 417 -29.23 2.08 20.74
C GLN A 417 -28.69 3.01 21.83
N THR A 418 -27.72 2.54 22.61
CA THR A 418 -27.04 3.38 23.60
C THR A 418 -26.38 4.56 22.88
N PRO A 419 -26.67 5.82 23.27
CA PRO A 419 -26.03 6.98 22.72
C PRO A 419 -24.50 6.91 22.90
N LEU A 420 -23.77 7.39 21.91
CA LEU A 420 -22.32 7.41 21.91
C LEU A 420 -21.82 8.83 21.74
N PHE A 421 -21.03 9.34 22.67
CA PHE A 421 -20.26 10.54 22.45
C PHE A 421 -18.92 10.17 21.78
N LEU A 422 -18.54 10.94 20.79
CA LEU A 422 -17.21 10.92 20.19
C LEU A 422 -16.51 12.24 20.50
N LEU A 423 -15.29 12.13 21.02
CA LEU A 423 -14.37 13.25 21.12
C LEU A 423 -13.36 13.12 19.99
N SER A 424 -13.40 14.05 19.04
CA SER A 424 -12.40 14.20 17.99
C SER A 424 -11.38 15.25 18.40
N LEU A 425 -10.09 14.90 18.31
CA LEU A 425 -8.97 15.79 18.63
C LEU A 425 -8.02 15.81 17.43
N TRP A 426 -7.37 16.96 17.19
CA TRP A 426 -6.36 17.03 16.13
C TRP A 426 -5.28 18.06 16.42
N ARG A 427 -4.11 17.78 15.86
CA ARG A 427 -2.99 18.71 15.86
C ARG A 427 -3.02 19.51 14.54
N ALA A 428 -3.06 20.82 14.64
CA ALA A 428 -3.01 21.72 13.50
C ALA A 428 -1.66 21.59 12.74
#